data_4255e4da8389c5538fbd1f3f6de9f485
#
_entry.id   4255e4da8389c5538fbd1f3f6de9f485
#
_cell.length_a   1.000
_cell.length_b   1.000
_cell.length_c   1.000
_cell.angle_alpha   90.00
_cell.angle_beta   90.00
_cell.angle_gamma   90.00
#
_symmetry.space_group_name_H-M   'P 1'
#
loop_
_entity.id
_entity.type
_entity.pdbx_description
1 polymer ?
#
loop_
_entity_poly.entity_id
_entity_poly.type
_entity_poly.pdbx_seq_one_letter_code
_entity_poly.pdbx_strand_id
1 'polypeptide(L)'
;TGDNGIEADNREGDELVTPVSMPSIANMTIVVRDDQRAVRLRRGTGLMLFNSELLNGDTCLRIQGESLNLLGSGITFDGVQLDCATNVEGDDVDAIQSFLDSSNVAEGANPPPAGTLPADGFFEANSTIGADVDSWKGNWTFGI
;
A
#
# COMPACT_ATOMS: atom_id res chain seq x y z
N THR A 1 15.63 10.69 8.49
CA THR A 1 15.19 10.03 7.25
C THR A 1 14.40 8.80 7.65
N GLY A 2 13.15 8.69 7.20
CA GLY A 2 12.29 7.52 7.50
C GLY A 2 12.82 6.27 6.79
N ASP A 3 12.51 5.11 7.37
CA ASP A 3 12.92 3.81 6.83
C ASP A 3 11.83 3.19 5.92
N ASN A 4 10.65 3.81 5.86
CA ASN A 4 9.50 3.33 5.10
C ASN A 4 8.77 4.47 4.39
N GLY A 5 8.13 4.19 3.26
CA GLY A 5 7.25 5.14 2.59
C GLY A 5 5.97 5.38 3.41
N ILE A 6 5.29 4.29 3.78
CA ILE A 6 4.23 4.28 4.78
C ILE A 6 4.65 3.37 5.93
N GLU A 7 4.57 3.86 7.16
CA GLU A 7 4.59 3.04 8.36
C GLU A 7 3.31 3.31 9.14
N ALA A 8 2.48 2.29 9.30
CA ALA A 8 1.19 2.42 9.95
C ALA A 8 1.07 1.43 11.12
N ASP A 9 0.64 1.96 12.24
CA ASP A 9 0.37 1.23 13.48
C ASP A 9 -1.05 1.57 13.96
N ASN A 10 -1.71 0.65 14.66
CA ASN A 10 -2.89 0.97 15.45
C ASN A 10 -2.44 1.47 16.83
N ARG A 11 -2.13 0.55 17.75
CA ARG A 11 -1.68 0.93 19.09
C ARG A 11 -0.69 -0.08 19.67
N GLU A 12 0.44 0.41 20.17
CA GLU A 12 1.39 -0.42 20.88
C GLU A 12 0.84 -0.90 22.23
N GLY A 13 0.96 -2.19 22.51
CA GLY A 13 0.51 -2.81 23.76
C GLY A 13 -0.99 -3.12 23.84
N ASP A 14 -1.78 -2.67 22.87
CA ASP A 14 -3.21 -2.99 22.73
C ASP A 14 -3.60 -2.91 21.24
N GLU A 15 -3.08 -3.85 20.46
CA GLU A 15 -3.13 -3.81 19.00
C GLU A 15 -4.54 -3.95 18.43
N LEU A 16 -5.47 -4.53 19.19
CA LEU A 16 -6.86 -4.75 18.80
C LEU A 16 -7.82 -3.65 19.29
N VAL A 17 -7.29 -2.56 19.88
CA VAL A 17 -8.13 -1.47 20.38
C VAL A 17 -8.95 -0.84 19.25
N THR A 18 -10.21 -0.56 19.54
CA THR A 18 -11.13 0.08 18.60
C THR A 18 -11.31 1.58 18.92
N PRO A 19 -11.52 2.44 17.89
CA PRO A 19 -11.56 2.11 16.47
C PRO A 19 -10.18 1.73 15.92
N VAL A 20 -10.14 0.74 15.04
CA VAL A 20 -8.91 0.34 14.35
C VAL A 20 -8.49 1.43 13.37
N SER A 21 -7.19 1.75 13.35
CA SER A 21 -6.61 2.60 12.29
C SER A 21 -6.72 1.88 10.95
N MET A 22 -7.42 2.47 9.98
CA MET A 22 -7.69 1.86 8.67
C MET A 22 -7.82 2.94 7.60
N PRO A 23 -6.72 3.61 7.23
CA PRO A 23 -6.75 4.65 6.21
C PRO A 23 -7.11 4.08 4.83
N SER A 24 -7.81 4.89 4.03
CA SER A 24 -8.03 4.66 2.60
C SER A 24 -7.16 5.60 1.81
N ILE A 25 -6.39 5.07 0.88
CA ILE A 25 -5.44 5.82 0.05
C ILE A 25 -5.64 5.39 -1.41
N ALA A 26 -5.63 6.34 -2.33
CA ALA A 26 -5.76 6.08 -3.75
C ALA A 26 -4.84 6.95 -4.60
N ASN A 27 -4.56 6.48 -5.82
CA ASN A 27 -3.83 7.22 -6.85
C ASN A 27 -2.45 7.68 -6.38
N MET A 28 -1.70 6.81 -5.72
CA MET A 28 -0.42 7.13 -5.12
C MET A 28 0.72 6.33 -5.77
N THR A 29 1.85 6.98 -5.99
CA THR A 29 3.11 6.32 -6.33
C THR A 29 4.10 6.52 -5.18
N ILE A 30 4.58 5.43 -4.60
CA ILE A 30 5.65 5.41 -3.61
C ILE A 30 6.90 4.85 -4.28
N VAL A 31 7.92 5.69 -4.41
CA VAL A 31 9.26 5.27 -4.83
C VAL A 31 10.18 5.41 -3.63
N VAL A 32 10.71 4.32 -3.15
CA VAL A 32 11.65 4.32 -2.02
C VAL A 32 13.05 3.92 -2.48
N ARG A 33 14.04 4.15 -1.63
CA ARG A 33 15.41 3.74 -1.94
C ARG A 33 15.58 2.23 -1.77
N ASP A 34 16.64 1.70 -2.35
CA ASP A 34 16.95 0.27 -2.41
C ASP A 34 17.09 -0.41 -1.03
N ASP A 35 17.31 0.37 0.03
CA ASP A 35 17.45 -0.11 1.41
C ASP A 35 16.17 0.11 2.27
N GLN A 36 15.07 0.51 1.66
CA GLN A 36 13.84 0.91 2.36
C GLN A 36 12.64 0.07 1.94
N ARG A 37 11.57 0.16 2.73
CA ARG A 37 10.27 -0.47 2.46
C ARG A 37 9.26 0.55 1.98
N ALA A 38 8.43 0.17 1.00
CA ALA A 38 7.37 1.06 0.55
C ALA A 38 6.23 1.13 1.59
N VAL A 39 5.73 0.00 2.07
CA VAL A 39 4.64 -0.06 3.06
C VAL A 39 4.98 -1.03 4.18
N ARG A 40 4.81 -0.59 5.41
CA ARG A 40 4.89 -1.42 6.62
C ARG A 40 3.63 -1.25 7.45
N LEU A 41 2.91 -2.35 7.68
CA LEU A 41 1.71 -2.43 8.52
C LEU A 41 1.99 -3.32 9.73
N ARG A 42 1.68 -2.83 10.93
CA ARG A 42 1.87 -3.58 12.17
C ARG A 42 0.90 -3.14 13.26
N ARG A 43 0.88 -3.87 14.36
CA ARG A 43 0.10 -3.50 15.55
C ARG A 43 -1.40 -3.33 15.29
N GLY A 44 -1.98 -4.22 14.46
CA GLY A 44 -3.41 -4.25 14.24
C GLY A 44 -3.95 -3.10 13.37
N THR A 45 -3.10 -2.42 12.58
CA THR A 45 -3.57 -1.43 11.60
C THR A 45 -4.05 -2.10 10.33
N GLY A 46 -5.09 -1.54 9.71
CA GLY A 46 -5.49 -1.83 8.34
C GLY A 46 -4.94 -0.81 7.34
N LEU A 47 -5.20 -1.06 6.06
CA LEU A 47 -4.95 -0.16 4.95
C LEU A 47 -5.81 -0.55 3.75
N MET A 48 -6.59 0.37 3.23
CA MET A 48 -7.26 0.20 1.95
C MET A 48 -6.49 1.00 0.89
N LEU A 49 -5.91 0.31 -0.09
CA LEU A 49 -5.05 0.90 -1.12
C LEU A 49 -5.62 0.65 -2.50
N PHE A 50 -5.79 1.74 -3.26
CA PHE A 50 -6.41 1.72 -4.58
C PHE A 50 -5.52 2.42 -5.62
N ASN A 51 -5.48 1.88 -6.84
CA ASN A 51 -4.80 2.51 -8.00
C ASN A 51 -3.41 3.06 -7.66
N SER A 52 -2.57 2.27 -6.99
CA SER A 52 -1.30 2.75 -6.46
C SER A 52 -0.12 1.89 -6.87
N GLU A 53 1.05 2.50 -6.88
CA GLU A 53 2.32 1.85 -7.22
C GLU A 53 3.28 1.90 -6.03
N LEU A 54 3.89 0.76 -5.72
CA LEU A 54 4.96 0.61 -4.73
C LEU A 54 6.21 0.13 -5.47
N LEU A 55 7.22 1.00 -5.55
CA LEU A 55 8.33 0.81 -6.50
C LEU A 55 9.70 0.93 -5.84
N ASN A 56 10.66 0.19 -6.40
CA ASN A 56 12.11 0.33 -6.21
C ASN A 56 12.62 -0.06 -4.83
N GLY A 57 12.00 -0.34 -3.84
CA GLY A 57 12.51 -0.63 -2.48
C GLY A 57 13.18 -2.00 -2.33
N ASP A 58 13.78 -2.21 -1.17
CA ASP A 58 14.14 -3.54 -0.67
C ASP A 58 12.88 -4.40 -0.55
N THR A 59 11.83 -3.84 0.06
CA THR A 59 10.55 -4.53 0.23
C THR A 59 9.37 -3.62 -0.13
N CYS A 60 8.43 -4.12 -0.94
CA CYS A 60 7.19 -3.39 -1.22
C CYS A 60 6.23 -3.39 -0.03
N LEU A 61 5.91 -4.55 0.51
CA LEU A 61 4.90 -4.73 1.53
C LEU A 61 5.41 -5.59 2.68
N ARG A 62 5.34 -5.07 3.91
CA ARG A 62 5.58 -5.84 5.13
C ARG A 62 4.39 -5.76 6.07
N ILE A 63 3.85 -6.93 6.47
CA ILE A 63 2.73 -7.02 7.42
C ILE A 63 3.13 -7.87 8.61
N GLN A 64 2.88 -7.35 9.82
CA GLN A 64 3.32 -7.97 11.07
C GLN A 64 2.23 -7.90 12.16
N GLY A 65 2.32 -8.84 13.11
CA GLY A 65 1.46 -8.91 14.29
C GLY A 65 -0.02 -9.03 13.94
N GLU A 66 -0.85 -8.39 14.74
CA GLU A 66 -2.32 -8.45 14.60
C GLU A 66 -2.87 -7.86 13.29
N SER A 67 -2.05 -7.12 12.53
CA SER A 67 -2.46 -6.64 11.19
C SER A 67 -2.73 -7.79 10.22
N LEU A 68 -2.11 -8.96 10.40
CA LEU A 68 -2.40 -10.15 9.58
C LEU A 68 -3.86 -10.61 9.67
N ASN A 69 -4.52 -10.39 10.81
CA ASN A 69 -5.93 -10.74 11.00
C ASN A 69 -6.90 -9.85 10.18
N LEU A 70 -6.38 -8.78 9.58
CA LEU A 70 -7.15 -7.85 8.77
C LEU A 70 -7.05 -8.09 7.25
N LEU A 71 -6.29 -9.10 6.81
CA LEU A 71 -6.18 -9.46 5.40
C LEU A 71 -7.56 -9.74 4.78
N GLY A 72 -7.89 -9.06 3.69
CA GLY A 72 -9.17 -9.17 2.99
C GLY A 72 -10.37 -8.51 3.68
N SER A 73 -10.22 -7.95 4.88
CA SER A 73 -11.29 -7.27 5.62
C SER A 73 -10.97 -5.81 5.95
N GLY A 74 -9.85 -5.54 6.59
CA GLY A 74 -9.33 -4.21 6.90
C GLY A 74 -8.05 -3.87 6.13
N ILE A 75 -7.43 -4.86 5.47
CA ILE A 75 -6.38 -4.65 4.47
C ILE A 75 -6.95 -5.11 3.14
N THR A 76 -7.14 -4.17 2.22
CA THR A 76 -7.68 -4.44 0.88
C THR A 76 -6.88 -3.68 -0.17
N PHE A 77 -6.50 -4.35 -1.25
CA PHE A 77 -5.76 -3.77 -2.36
C PHE A 77 -6.54 -3.99 -3.66
N ASP A 78 -6.73 -2.93 -4.44
CA ASP A 78 -7.41 -3.00 -5.73
C ASP A 78 -6.75 -2.06 -6.75
N GLY A 79 -6.13 -2.62 -7.77
CA GLY A 79 -5.32 -1.88 -8.74
C GLY A 79 -3.97 -1.47 -8.15
N VAL A 80 -3.22 -2.39 -7.53
CA VAL A 80 -1.94 -2.08 -6.89
C VAL A 80 -0.80 -2.81 -7.59
N GLN A 81 0.24 -2.08 -7.94
CA GLN A 81 1.49 -2.62 -8.46
C GLN A 81 2.55 -2.72 -7.36
N LEU A 82 3.25 -3.85 -7.30
CA LEU A 82 4.41 -4.09 -6.44
C LEU A 82 5.61 -4.41 -7.34
N ASP A 83 6.61 -3.53 -7.36
CA ASP A 83 7.85 -3.72 -8.14
C ASP A 83 9.07 -3.32 -7.31
N CYS A 84 9.44 -4.20 -6.38
CA CYS A 84 10.57 -4.06 -5.47
C CYS A 84 11.49 -5.27 -5.56
N ALA A 85 12.65 -5.22 -4.93
CA ALA A 85 13.56 -6.36 -4.85
C ALA A 85 12.89 -7.58 -4.18
N THR A 86 12.10 -7.33 -3.14
CA THR A 86 11.21 -8.31 -2.49
C THR A 86 9.81 -7.70 -2.43
N ASN A 87 8.79 -8.38 -2.98
CA ASN A 87 7.46 -7.81 -2.95
C ASN A 87 6.77 -7.97 -1.58
N VAL A 88 7.03 -9.06 -0.87
CA VAL A 88 6.35 -9.39 0.39
C VAL A 88 7.33 -9.81 1.47
N GLU A 89 7.17 -9.25 2.66
CA GLU A 89 7.74 -9.69 3.94
C GLU A 89 6.68 -9.71 5.03
N GLY A 90 6.91 -10.44 6.11
CA GLY A 90 6.03 -10.40 7.28
C GLY A 90 6.15 -11.61 8.18
N ASP A 91 5.28 -11.69 9.16
CA ASP A 91 5.27 -12.80 10.12
C ASP A 91 4.60 -14.06 9.52
N ASP A 92 3.81 -13.90 8.45
CA ASP A 92 3.22 -15.00 7.66
C ASP A 92 3.19 -14.62 6.17
N VAL A 93 4.29 -14.88 5.47
CA VAL A 93 4.46 -14.54 4.05
C VAL A 93 3.46 -15.31 3.17
N ASP A 94 3.16 -16.56 3.49
CA ASP A 94 2.23 -17.38 2.69
C ASP A 94 0.80 -16.82 2.77
N ALA A 95 0.36 -16.37 3.94
CA ALA A 95 -0.94 -15.73 4.10
C ALA A 95 -1.02 -14.39 3.34
N ILE A 96 0.04 -13.58 3.40
CA ILE A 96 0.11 -12.31 2.66
C ILE A 96 0.09 -12.57 1.16
N GLN A 97 0.87 -13.53 0.66
CA GLN A 97 0.89 -13.87 -0.76
C GLN A 97 -0.48 -14.37 -1.23
N SER A 98 -1.12 -15.25 -0.46
CA SER A 98 -2.47 -15.74 -0.78
C SER A 98 -3.51 -14.62 -0.85
N PHE A 99 -3.38 -13.61 0.00
CA PHE A 99 -4.19 -12.40 -0.07
C PHE A 99 -3.93 -11.61 -1.36
N LEU A 100 -2.67 -11.38 -1.74
CA LEU A 100 -2.32 -10.66 -2.97
C LEU A 100 -2.82 -11.41 -4.20
N ASP A 101 -2.65 -12.73 -4.26
CA ASP A 101 -3.10 -13.59 -5.37
C ASP A 101 -4.63 -13.55 -5.58
N SER A 102 -5.39 -13.27 -4.52
CA SER A 102 -6.85 -13.12 -4.56
C SER A 102 -7.32 -11.67 -4.81
N SER A 103 -6.40 -10.72 -4.89
CA SER A 103 -6.64 -9.29 -5.04
C SER A 103 -6.30 -8.83 -6.47
N ASN A 104 -6.76 -7.64 -6.86
CA ASN A 104 -6.33 -6.99 -8.10
C ASN A 104 -4.95 -6.32 -7.92
N VAL A 105 -3.93 -7.17 -7.79
CA VAL A 105 -2.52 -6.79 -7.58
C VAL A 105 -1.66 -7.41 -8.65
N ALA A 106 -0.66 -6.68 -9.13
CA ALA A 106 0.37 -7.22 -10.02
C ALA A 106 1.75 -7.05 -9.38
N GLU A 107 2.56 -8.09 -9.53
CA GLU A 107 3.98 -8.08 -9.12
C GLU A 107 4.87 -7.91 -10.34
N GLY A 108 5.85 -6.98 -10.26
CA GLY A 108 6.76 -6.62 -11.33
C GLY A 108 6.32 -5.39 -12.13
N ALA A 109 6.99 -5.16 -13.26
CA ALA A 109 6.95 -3.90 -14.01
C ALA A 109 5.63 -3.59 -14.75
N ASN A 110 4.69 -4.52 -14.80
CA ASN A 110 3.43 -4.33 -15.51
C ASN A 110 2.29 -4.09 -14.50
N PRO A 111 1.68 -2.90 -14.49
CA PRO A 111 0.60 -2.63 -13.55
C PRO A 111 -0.65 -3.47 -13.86
N PRO A 112 -1.47 -3.77 -12.84
CA PRO A 112 -2.77 -4.43 -13.03
C PRO A 112 -3.77 -3.46 -13.67
N PRO A 113 -4.96 -3.94 -14.06
CA PRO A 113 -6.07 -3.06 -14.40
C PRO A 113 -6.39 -2.08 -13.24
N ALA A 114 -6.87 -0.89 -13.59
CA ALA A 114 -7.33 0.06 -12.57
C ALA A 114 -8.41 -0.56 -11.69
N GLY A 115 -8.29 -0.36 -10.38
CA GLY A 115 -9.23 -0.83 -9.39
C GLY A 115 -10.47 0.05 -9.30
N THR A 116 -11.45 -0.41 -8.55
CA THR A 116 -12.68 0.32 -8.27
C THR A 116 -12.51 1.16 -7.01
N LEU A 117 -12.54 2.48 -7.18
CA LEU A 117 -12.48 3.41 -6.04
C LEU A 117 -13.75 3.34 -5.19
N PRO A 118 -13.65 3.62 -3.87
CA PRO A 118 -14.82 3.78 -3.03
C PRO A 118 -15.84 4.76 -3.61
N ALA A 119 -17.13 4.41 -3.55
CA ALA A 119 -18.22 5.17 -4.14
C ALA A 119 -18.65 6.41 -3.33
N ASP A 120 -17.90 6.77 -2.29
CA ASP A 120 -18.18 7.92 -1.42
C ASP A 120 -17.90 9.29 -2.06
N GLY A 121 -17.28 9.30 -3.26
CA GLY A 121 -16.95 10.51 -4.00
C GLY A 121 -15.75 11.29 -3.44
N PHE A 122 -15.02 10.74 -2.48
CA PHE A 122 -13.84 11.38 -1.92
C PHE A 122 -12.64 11.33 -2.88
N PHE A 123 -12.48 10.22 -3.60
CA PHE A 123 -11.39 10.05 -4.57
C PHE A 123 -11.85 10.41 -5.98
N GLU A 124 -11.03 11.15 -6.70
CA GLU A 124 -11.23 11.36 -8.15
C GLU A 124 -10.88 10.10 -8.93
N ALA A 125 -11.68 9.80 -9.94
CA ALA A 125 -11.40 8.68 -10.83
C ALA A 125 -10.09 8.94 -11.61
N ASN A 126 -9.19 7.98 -11.56
CA ASN A 126 -7.99 7.96 -12.39
C ASN A 126 -8.08 6.74 -13.31
N SER A 127 -7.71 6.90 -14.57
CA SER A 127 -7.69 5.81 -15.55
C SER A 127 -6.38 5.03 -15.55
N THR A 128 -5.40 5.51 -14.79
CA THR A 128 -4.06 4.91 -14.65
C THR A 128 -3.79 4.52 -13.21
N ILE A 129 -2.87 3.57 -13.02
CA ILE A 129 -2.34 3.24 -11.70
C ILE A 129 -1.29 4.29 -11.33
N GLY A 130 -1.23 4.62 -10.01
CA GLY A 130 -0.28 5.58 -9.48
C GLY A 130 -0.73 7.04 -9.53
N ALA A 131 0.17 7.95 -9.16
CA ALA A 131 -0.08 9.38 -9.13
C ALA A 131 -0.03 9.97 -10.54
N ASP A 132 -1.04 10.73 -10.93
CA ASP A 132 -1.01 11.56 -12.14
C ASP A 132 -0.23 12.85 -11.88
N VAL A 133 1.11 12.73 -11.88
CA VAL A 133 2.01 13.86 -11.57
C VAL A 133 1.95 14.97 -12.60
N ASP A 134 1.51 14.69 -13.83
CA ASP A 134 1.45 15.70 -14.88
C ASP A 134 0.29 16.68 -14.67
N SER A 135 -0.76 16.27 -13.99
CA SER A 135 -1.91 17.13 -13.72
C SER A 135 -1.71 18.10 -12.55
N TRP A 136 -0.84 17.78 -11.57
CA TRP A 136 -0.71 18.58 -10.35
C TRP A 136 0.70 19.13 -10.08
N LYS A 137 1.74 18.67 -10.78
CA LYS A 137 3.10 19.20 -10.60
C LYS A 137 3.18 20.66 -11.06
N GLY A 138 3.98 21.44 -10.37
CA GLY A 138 4.18 22.85 -10.66
C GLY A 138 5.48 23.36 -10.04
N ASN A 139 5.64 24.70 -10.00
CA ASN A 139 6.85 25.33 -9.47
C ASN A 139 7.11 25.04 -7.97
N TRP A 140 6.17 24.43 -7.29
CA TRP A 140 6.25 24.04 -5.87
C TRP A 140 6.70 22.58 -5.68
N THR A 141 6.83 21.80 -6.76
CA THR A 141 7.32 20.41 -6.72
C THR A 141 8.82 20.37 -6.94
N PHE A 142 9.51 19.50 -6.21
CA PHE A 142 10.96 19.31 -6.30
C PHE A 142 11.27 17.92 -6.88
N GLY A 143 12.05 17.89 -7.97
CA GLY A 143 12.67 16.65 -8.45
C GLY A 143 11.72 15.61 -9.05
N ILE A 144 10.56 16.03 -9.56
CA ILE A 144 9.60 15.17 -10.23
C ILE A 144 9.57 15.46 -11.73
#